data_6984a9d5ec2543d557dbf361597b693e
#
_entry.id   6984a9d5ec2543d557dbf361597b693e
#
_cell.length_a   1.000
_cell.length_b   1.000
_cell.length_c   1.000
_cell.angle_alpha   90.00
_cell.angle_beta   90.00
_cell.angle_gamma   90.00
#
_symmetry.space_group_name_H-M   'P 1'
#
loop_
_entity.id
_entity.type
_entity.pdbx_description
1 polymer ?
#
loop_
_entity_poly.entity_id
_entity_poly.type
_entity_poly.pdbx_seq_one_letter_code
_entity_poly.pdbx_strand_id
1 'polypeptide(L)'
;RISHLVDYPNAADVFSSVGINGGACYFLWDAAHDGPCSVTTVKAGEEIGPTDRSLDEFDVFVRDLRAVGILHKVLDRGEAALAEVLSARTAFGLVSNYAGFRATPNPGDVRFYATSPNGRFTGWVSPSDVTVNHDAIDSFKALVPKAGSGRERERSGVDLVLGPPWIADRPSVC
;
A
#
# COMPACT_ATOMS: atom_id res chain seq x y z
N ARG A 1 2.22 15.78 24.83
CA ARG A 1 1.89 15.58 23.42
C ARG A 1 2.88 16.29 22.50
N ILE A 2 2.81 16.03 21.19
CA ILE A 2 3.56 16.82 20.20
C ILE A 2 2.83 18.14 19.99
N SER A 3 3.51 19.25 20.25
CA SER A 3 2.95 20.61 20.09
C SER A 3 3.25 21.20 18.73
N HIS A 4 4.41 20.89 18.16
CA HIS A 4 4.84 21.35 16.84
C HIS A 4 5.44 20.20 16.05
N LEU A 5 5.14 20.14 14.77
CA LEU A 5 5.70 19.15 13.83
C LEU A 5 6.09 19.86 12.53
N VAL A 6 7.32 19.69 12.10
CA VAL A 6 7.78 20.12 10.77
C VAL A 6 8.11 18.88 9.95
N ASP A 7 7.38 18.67 8.86
CA ASP A 7 7.49 17.52 7.98
C ASP A 7 8.15 17.89 6.64
N TYR A 8 9.15 17.10 6.26
CA TYR A 8 9.82 17.17 4.97
C TYR A 8 9.49 15.88 4.19
N PRO A 9 8.50 15.91 3.28
CA PRO A 9 8.13 14.72 2.49
C PRO A 9 9.27 14.16 1.65
N ASN A 10 10.21 15.03 1.25
CA ASN A 10 11.46 14.65 0.60
C ASN A 10 12.63 14.85 1.57
N ALA A 11 13.23 13.77 2.03
CA ALA A 11 14.37 13.85 2.96
C ALA A 11 15.60 14.58 2.38
N ALA A 12 15.74 14.66 1.06
CA ALA A 12 16.81 15.40 0.41
C ALA A 12 16.75 16.91 0.66
N ASP A 13 15.59 17.45 1.04
CA ASP A 13 15.44 18.86 1.42
C ASP A 13 16.16 19.17 2.75
N VAL A 14 16.47 18.14 3.56
CA VAL A 14 17.21 18.24 4.83
C VAL A 14 18.59 17.58 4.74
N PHE A 15 18.64 16.39 4.14
CA PHE A 15 19.82 15.54 4.06
C PHE A 15 20.18 15.26 2.60
N SER A 16 20.80 16.22 1.94
CA SER A 16 21.10 16.18 0.50
C SER A 16 22.02 15.03 0.05
N SER A 17 22.80 14.46 0.96
CA SER A 17 23.80 13.40 0.68
C SER A 17 23.34 11.99 1.07
N VAL A 18 22.15 11.84 1.65
CA VAL A 18 21.66 10.55 2.17
C VAL A 18 20.34 10.18 1.53
N GLY A 19 20.26 9.00 0.92
CA GLY A 19 19.02 8.46 0.36
C GLY A 19 18.11 7.91 1.48
N ILE A 20 17.21 8.72 2.00
CA ILE A 20 16.20 8.31 2.99
C ILE A 20 14.84 8.21 2.29
N ASN A 21 14.28 6.99 2.25
CA ASN A 21 12.92 6.80 1.77
C ASN A 21 11.90 7.19 2.84
N GLY A 22 10.85 7.90 2.44
CA GLY A 22 9.74 8.25 3.33
C GLY A 22 9.82 9.64 3.95
N GLY A 23 10.85 10.44 3.63
CA GLY A 23 11.02 11.80 4.14
C GLY A 23 11.62 11.87 5.55
N ALA A 24 11.62 13.06 6.14
CA ALA A 24 12.11 13.34 7.48
C ALA A 24 11.16 14.29 8.20
N CYS A 25 11.16 14.30 9.51
CA CYS A 25 10.45 15.30 10.31
C CYS A 25 11.23 15.60 11.60
N TYR A 26 10.97 16.75 12.17
CA TYR A 26 11.29 17.03 13.56
C TYR A 26 10.05 17.57 14.29
N PHE A 27 10.02 17.40 15.59
CA PHE A 27 8.89 17.80 16.41
C PHE A 27 9.32 18.27 17.79
N LEU A 28 8.47 19.08 18.40
CA LEU A 28 8.58 19.46 19.81
C LEU A 28 7.55 18.65 20.61
N TRP A 29 8.08 17.83 21.55
CA TRP A 29 7.23 17.18 22.53
C TRP A 29 7.16 18.00 23.81
N ASP A 30 5.95 18.26 24.29
CA ASP A 30 5.69 19.00 25.52
C ASP A 30 4.71 18.21 26.39
N ALA A 31 5.12 17.90 27.61
CA ALA A 31 4.30 17.15 28.57
C ALA A 31 3.05 17.93 29.01
N ALA A 32 3.12 19.26 29.01
CA ALA A 32 2.02 20.14 29.44
C ALA A 32 1.08 20.51 28.29
N HIS A 33 1.44 20.21 27.05
CA HIS A 33 0.60 20.52 25.89
C HIS A 33 -0.63 19.63 25.82
N ASP A 34 -1.80 20.22 25.71
CA ASP A 34 -3.09 19.54 25.60
C ASP A 34 -3.97 20.04 24.42
N GLY A 35 -3.35 20.63 23.44
CA GLY A 35 -4.00 21.16 22.23
C GLY A 35 -3.68 20.34 20.98
N PRO A 36 -4.17 20.81 19.83
CA PRO A 36 -3.78 20.30 18.51
C PRO A 36 -2.29 20.57 18.26
N CYS A 37 -1.71 19.81 17.35
CA CYS A 37 -0.35 20.00 16.91
C CYS A 37 -0.29 21.05 15.81
N SER A 38 0.60 22.02 15.94
CA SER A 38 0.90 22.97 14.86
C SER A 38 1.82 22.30 13.85
N VAL A 39 1.30 22.01 12.66
CA VAL A 39 1.98 21.25 11.60
C VAL A 39 2.39 22.17 10.46
N THR A 40 3.68 22.13 10.11
CA THR A 40 4.24 22.78 8.92
C THR A 40 4.82 21.74 8.00
N THR A 41 4.53 21.78 6.72
CA THR A 41 5.16 20.94 5.69
C THR A 41 6.12 21.79 4.87
N VAL A 42 7.37 21.31 4.72
CA VAL A 42 8.38 21.98 3.90
C VAL A 42 8.67 21.14 2.67
N LYS A 43 8.49 21.72 1.48
CA LYS A 43 8.69 21.03 0.21
C LYS A 43 9.48 21.92 -0.74
N ALA A 44 10.65 21.48 -1.15
CA ALA A 44 11.55 22.21 -2.04
C ALA A 44 11.86 23.65 -1.54
N GLY A 45 12.00 23.82 -0.23
CA GLY A 45 12.27 25.12 0.41
C GLY A 45 11.04 25.99 0.64
N GLU A 46 9.86 25.57 0.21
CA GLU A 46 8.60 26.28 0.45
C GLU A 46 7.92 25.72 1.71
N GLU A 47 7.53 26.60 2.62
CA GLU A 47 6.78 26.26 3.83
C GLU A 47 5.27 26.37 3.56
N ILE A 48 4.55 25.30 3.89
CA ILE A 48 3.10 25.20 3.82
C ILE A 48 2.57 25.03 5.25
N GLY A 49 1.79 25.95 5.70
CA GLY A 49 1.30 26.04 7.08
C GLY A 49 1.88 27.23 7.83
N PRO A 50 1.86 27.27 9.17
CA PRO A 50 1.38 26.19 10.05
C PRO A 50 -0.14 25.97 10.00
N THR A 51 -0.56 24.76 10.30
CA THR A 51 -1.97 24.37 10.43
C THR A 51 -2.14 23.55 11.70
N ASP A 52 -3.07 23.95 12.54
CA ASP A 52 -3.40 23.23 13.77
C ASP A 52 -4.27 22.01 13.43
N ARG A 53 -3.83 20.82 13.85
CA ARG A 53 -4.54 19.57 13.60
C ARG A 53 -4.28 18.51 14.66
N SER A 54 -5.19 17.58 14.82
CA SER A 54 -4.99 16.39 15.61
C SER A 54 -4.12 15.39 14.83
N LEU A 55 -3.09 14.83 15.45
CA LEU A 55 -2.23 13.84 14.80
C LEU A 55 -2.84 12.44 14.79
N ASP A 56 -3.90 12.23 15.58
CA ASP A 56 -4.68 11.00 15.68
C ASP A 56 -6.03 11.06 14.91
N GLU A 57 -6.19 12.06 14.05
CA GLU A 57 -7.39 12.26 13.22
C GLU A 57 -7.62 11.11 12.22
N PHE A 58 -6.54 10.48 11.75
CA PHE A 58 -6.56 9.34 10.82
C PHE A 58 -5.59 8.27 11.30
N ASP A 59 -5.79 7.03 10.89
CA ASP A 59 -4.90 5.88 11.18
C ASP A 59 -3.46 6.09 10.67
N VAL A 60 -3.27 7.00 9.71
CA VAL A 60 -1.98 7.36 9.15
C VAL A 60 -1.82 8.88 9.09
N PHE A 61 -0.59 9.36 9.26
CA PHE A 61 -0.32 10.79 9.13
C PHE A 61 -0.43 11.23 7.66
N VAL A 62 -1.43 12.07 7.38
CA VAL A 62 -1.66 12.66 6.05
C VAL A 62 -0.76 13.86 5.88
N ARG A 63 0.28 13.74 5.05
CA ARG A 63 1.32 14.75 4.86
C ARG A 63 0.87 15.96 4.05
N ASP A 64 0.08 15.75 2.99
CA ASP A 64 -0.44 16.86 2.19
C ASP A 64 -1.66 17.46 2.90
N LEU A 65 -1.48 18.64 3.46
CA LEU A 65 -2.54 19.36 4.20
C LEU A 65 -3.80 19.59 3.34
N ARG A 66 -3.65 19.70 2.02
CA ARG A 66 -4.78 19.86 1.08
C ARG A 66 -5.62 18.59 0.97
N ALA A 67 -5.02 17.41 1.22
CA ALA A 67 -5.72 16.14 1.16
C ALA A 67 -6.64 15.91 2.37
N VAL A 68 -6.40 16.57 3.50
CA VAL A 68 -7.20 16.40 4.73
C VAL A 68 -8.68 16.70 4.48
N GLY A 69 -8.99 17.85 3.85
CA GLY A 69 -10.37 18.20 3.53
C GLY A 69 -11.03 17.29 2.49
N ILE A 70 -10.25 16.63 1.65
CA ILE A 70 -10.76 15.63 0.70
C ILE A 70 -11.10 14.34 1.46
N LEU A 71 -10.23 13.92 2.36
CA LEU A 71 -10.44 12.72 3.19
C LEU A 71 -11.69 12.85 4.06
N HIS A 72 -11.90 14.01 4.71
CA HIS A 72 -13.13 14.25 5.46
C HIS A 72 -14.37 14.06 4.60
N LYS A 73 -14.40 14.66 3.40
CA LYS A 73 -15.53 14.50 2.47
C LYS A 73 -15.78 13.05 2.05
N VAL A 74 -14.74 12.23 1.95
CA VAL A 74 -14.86 10.81 1.62
C VAL A 74 -15.38 10.03 2.82
N LEU A 75 -14.81 10.28 4.01
CA LEU A 75 -15.20 9.60 5.25
C LEU A 75 -16.64 9.95 5.65
N ASP A 76 -17.07 11.19 5.46
CA ASP A 76 -18.44 11.65 5.76
C ASP A 76 -19.51 10.91 4.94
N ARG A 77 -19.14 10.30 3.80
CA ARG A 77 -20.04 9.47 3.02
C ARG A 77 -20.37 8.12 3.67
N GLY A 78 -19.53 7.68 4.61
CA GLY A 78 -19.71 6.39 5.29
C GLY A 78 -19.63 5.17 4.38
N GLU A 79 -18.96 5.31 3.22
CA GLU A 79 -18.74 4.19 2.30
C GLU A 79 -17.67 3.25 2.87
N ALA A 80 -17.83 1.95 2.64
CA ALA A 80 -16.86 0.93 3.05
C ALA A 80 -15.49 1.22 2.44
N ALA A 81 -14.44 1.11 3.25
CA ALA A 81 -13.08 1.33 2.78
C ALA A 81 -12.63 0.18 1.86
N LEU A 82 -11.89 0.51 0.80
CA LEU A 82 -11.28 -0.51 -0.07
C LEU A 82 -10.41 -1.52 0.73
N ALA A 83 -9.85 -1.08 1.85
CA ALA A 83 -9.07 -1.94 2.75
C ALA A 83 -9.86 -3.14 3.30
N GLU A 84 -11.19 -3.05 3.38
CA GLU A 84 -12.06 -4.14 3.87
C GLU A 84 -12.16 -5.30 2.87
N VAL A 85 -11.97 -5.01 1.59
CA VAL A 85 -12.04 -6.00 0.51
C VAL A 85 -10.66 -6.33 -0.08
N LEU A 86 -9.61 -5.65 0.37
CA LEU A 86 -8.25 -5.85 -0.11
C LEU A 86 -7.51 -6.86 0.77
N SER A 87 -7.12 -7.97 0.18
CA SER A 87 -6.28 -8.96 0.87
C SER A 87 -4.89 -8.40 1.17
N ALA A 88 -4.31 -8.84 2.28
CA ALA A 88 -2.93 -8.53 2.65
C ALA A 88 -1.92 -9.10 1.63
N ARG A 89 -0.66 -8.70 1.80
CA ARG A 89 0.46 -9.32 1.06
C ARG A 89 0.47 -10.83 1.33
N THR A 90 0.82 -11.63 0.31
CA THR A 90 0.74 -13.09 0.36
C THR A 90 -0.67 -13.60 0.66
N ALA A 91 -1.64 -13.05 -0.07
CA ALA A 91 -3.08 -13.28 0.14
C ALA A 91 -3.47 -14.76 0.24
N PHE A 92 -2.70 -15.65 -0.38
CA PHE A 92 -2.96 -17.09 -0.42
C PHE A 92 -1.90 -17.93 0.34
N GLY A 93 -1.03 -17.27 1.13
CA GLY A 93 0.02 -17.93 1.90
C GLY A 93 1.24 -18.36 1.08
N LEU A 94 1.23 -18.12 -0.23
CA LEU A 94 2.31 -18.53 -1.14
C LEU A 94 3.20 -17.34 -1.50
N VAL A 95 4.49 -17.61 -1.63
CA VAL A 95 5.52 -16.66 -2.06
C VAL A 95 6.05 -17.03 -3.44
N SER A 96 6.67 -16.05 -4.13
CA SER A 96 7.14 -16.23 -5.52
C SER A 96 8.18 -17.34 -5.70
N ASN A 97 8.90 -17.72 -4.65
CA ASN A 97 9.90 -18.79 -4.65
C ASN A 97 9.36 -20.11 -4.05
N TYR A 98 8.06 -20.30 -4.03
CA TYR A 98 7.44 -21.51 -3.55
C TYR A 98 7.91 -22.73 -4.36
N ALA A 99 8.45 -23.77 -3.67
CA ALA A 99 9.08 -24.91 -4.32
C ALA A 99 8.08 -25.86 -5.02
N GLY A 100 6.80 -25.84 -4.63
CA GLY A 100 5.73 -26.65 -5.24
C GLY A 100 5.16 -26.07 -6.55
N PHE A 101 5.73 -24.97 -7.04
CA PHE A 101 5.36 -24.38 -8.33
C PHE A 101 5.66 -25.33 -9.49
N ARG A 102 4.70 -25.51 -10.40
CA ARG A 102 4.80 -26.34 -11.58
C ARG A 102 4.60 -25.54 -12.86
N ALA A 103 5.41 -25.82 -13.88
CA ALA A 103 5.25 -25.22 -15.20
C ALA A 103 4.07 -25.84 -15.98
N THR A 104 3.76 -27.12 -15.71
CA THR A 104 2.65 -27.86 -16.34
C THR A 104 1.63 -28.24 -15.28
N PRO A 105 0.32 -28.04 -15.54
CA PRO A 105 -0.72 -28.35 -14.57
C PRO A 105 -0.94 -29.86 -14.41
N ASN A 106 -1.26 -30.25 -13.18
CA ASN A 106 -1.94 -31.51 -12.90
C ASN A 106 -3.47 -31.27 -12.85
N PRO A 107 -4.29 -32.32 -12.97
CA PRO A 107 -5.73 -32.21 -12.77
C PRO A 107 -6.06 -31.58 -11.41
N GLY A 108 -6.87 -30.51 -11.42
CA GLY A 108 -7.27 -29.80 -10.21
C GLY A 108 -6.30 -28.72 -9.72
N ASP A 109 -5.18 -28.50 -10.40
CA ASP A 109 -4.26 -27.40 -10.04
C ASP A 109 -4.88 -26.01 -10.29
N VAL A 110 -4.46 -25.08 -9.46
CA VAL A 110 -4.84 -23.66 -9.56
C VAL A 110 -3.72 -22.86 -10.21
N ARG A 111 -4.10 -21.95 -11.09
CA ARG A 111 -3.14 -21.04 -11.74
C ARG A 111 -2.57 -20.04 -10.73
N PHE A 112 -1.25 -19.96 -10.67
CA PHE A 112 -0.50 -19.12 -9.77
C PHE A 112 0.27 -18.04 -10.55
N TYR A 113 0.02 -16.78 -10.20
CA TYR A 113 0.73 -15.62 -10.74
C TYR A 113 1.78 -15.14 -9.75
N ALA A 114 3.03 -15.13 -10.17
CA ALA A 114 4.15 -14.75 -9.33
C ALA A 114 5.10 -13.77 -10.03
N THR A 115 6.02 -13.20 -9.26
CA THR A 115 7.04 -12.29 -9.76
C THR A 115 8.42 -12.76 -9.31
N SER A 116 9.37 -12.79 -10.24
CA SER A 116 10.78 -13.04 -9.97
C SER A 116 11.62 -11.82 -10.35
N PRO A 117 12.93 -11.81 -10.05
CA PRO A 117 13.84 -10.79 -10.57
C PRO A 117 13.84 -10.65 -12.09
N ASN A 118 13.53 -11.75 -12.80
CA ASN A 118 13.47 -11.81 -14.26
C ASN A 118 12.09 -11.42 -14.84
N GLY A 119 11.16 -10.96 -14.01
CA GLY A 119 9.83 -10.55 -14.43
C GLY A 119 8.71 -11.42 -13.88
N ARG A 120 7.52 -11.23 -14.43
CA ARG A 120 6.32 -12.00 -14.07
C ARG A 120 6.37 -13.38 -14.68
N PHE A 121 5.87 -14.36 -13.97
CA PHE A 121 5.66 -15.71 -14.50
C PHE A 121 4.34 -16.28 -14.01
N THR A 122 3.86 -17.28 -14.73
CA THR A 122 2.62 -17.97 -14.44
C THR A 122 2.91 -19.47 -14.39
N GLY A 123 2.31 -20.17 -13.46
CA GLY A 123 2.34 -21.62 -13.39
C GLY A 123 1.21 -22.19 -12.54
N TRP A 124 1.44 -23.28 -11.88
CA TRP A 124 0.40 -24.08 -11.27
C TRP A 124 0.82 -24.58 -9.90
N VAL A 125 -0.11 -24.62 -8.97
CA VAL A 125 0.07 -25.13 -7.61
C VAL A 125 -1.13 -25.99 -7.22
N SER A 126 -0.94 -26.93 -6.29
CA SER A 126 -2.06 -27.66 -5.72
C SER A 126 -2.94 -26.72 -4.87
N PRO A 127 -4.28 -26.83 -4.92
CA PRO A 127 -5.15 -26.13 -3.97
C PRO A 127 -4.78 -26.42 -2.51
N SER A 128 -4.29 -27.63 -2.21
CA SER A 128 -3.84 -28.01 -0.86
C SER A 128 -2.63 -27.23 -0.34
N ASP A 129 -1.89 -26.58 -1.22
CA ASP A 129 -0.74 -25.74 -0.86
C ASP A 129 -1.16 -24.33 -0.44
N VAL A 130 -2.41 -23.97 -0.71
CA VAL A 130 -2.99 -22.67 -0.34
C VAL A 130 -3.39 -22.70 1.12
N THR A 131 -2.67 -21.99 1.96
CA THR A 131 -2.86 -22.02 3.43
C THR A 131 -3.70 -20.88 3.98
N VAL A 132 -3.96 -19.84 3.18
CA VAL A 132 -4.72 -18.64 3.56
C VAL A 132 -5.76 -18.36 2.49
N ASN A 133 -6.94 -17.91 2.89
CA ASN A 133 -8.04 -17.56 1.99
C ASN A 133 -8.37 -18.65 0.96
N HIS A 134 -8.33 -19.90 1.37
CA HIS A 134 -8.59 -21.03 0.49
C HIS A 134 -9.96 -20.89 -0.21
N ASP A 135 -10.98 -20.45 0.49
CA ASP A 135 -12.34 -20.25 -0.03
C ASP A 135 -12.42 -19.18 -1.12
N ALA A 136 -11.44 -18.28 -1.16
CA ALA A 136 -11.36 -17.25 -2.19
C ALA A 136 -10.72 -17.75 -3.50
N ILE A 137 -10.25 -19.01 -3.59
CA ILE A 137 -9.68 -19.56 -4.83
C ILE A 137 -10.67 -19.43 -5.98
N ASP A 138 -11.91 -19.84 -5.75
CA ASP A 138 -12.98 -19.87 -6.77
C ASP A 138 -13.80 -18.58 -6.82
N SER A 139 -13.55 -17.62 -5.93
CA SER A 139 -14.22 -16.33 -5.94
C SER A 139 -13.74 -15.47 -7.11
N PHE A 140 -14.64 -14.66 -7.66
CA PHE A 140 -14.24 -13.65 -8.65
C PHE A 140 -13.43 -12.56 -7.97
N LYS A 141 -12.23 -12.27 -8.46
CA LYS A 141 -11.30 -11.34 -7.85
C LYS A 141 -10.42 -10.61 -8.86
N ALA A 142 -9.89 -9.47 -8.44
CA ALA A 142 -8.88 -8.72 -9.17
C ALA A 142 -7.51 -8.88 -8.49
N LEU A 143 -6.50 -9.31 -9.22
CA LEU A 143 -5.12 -9.37 -8.74
C LEU A 143 -4.42 -8.05 -9.05
N VAL A 144 -4.06 -7.30 -8.00
CA VAL A 144 -3.51 -5.94 -8.10
C VAL A 144 -2.03 -5.96 -7.69
N PRO A 145 -1.12 -5.33 -8.43
CA PRO A 145 0.28 -5.22 -8.02
C PRO A 145 0.40 -4.35 -6.76
N LYS A 146 1.29 -4.73 -5.85
CA LYS A 146 1.52 -4.02 -4.57
C LYS A 146 1.91 -2.55 -4.76
N ALA A 147 2.68 -2.25 -5.79
CA ALA A 147 3.11 -0.90 -6.13
C ALA A 147 3.14 -0.75 -7.65
N GLY A 148 2.60 0.35 -8.14
CA GLY A 148 2.77 0.83 -9.49
C GLY A 148 3.46 2.19 -9.42
N SER A 149 4.56 2.41 -10.14
CA SER A 149 5.01 3.76 -10.40
C SER A 149 4.02 4.38 -11.39
N GLY A 150 3.62 5.64 -11.19
CA GLY A 150 2.70 6.33 -12.12
C GLY A 150 3.22 6.41 -13.57
N ARG A 151 4.46 5.99 -13.82
CA ARG A 151 5.11 5.86 -15.13
C ARG A 151 4.87 4.51 -15.80
N GLU A 152 4.33 3.52 -15.12
CA GLU A 152 4.06 2.19 -15.69
C GLU A 152 2.88 2.20 -16.68
N ARG A 153 2.08 3.26 -16.72
CA ARG A 153 1.02 3.46 -17.73
C ARG A 153 1.57 3.52 -19.16
N GLU A 154 2.86 3.84 -19.34
CA GLU A 154 3.47 3.97 -20.67
C GLU A 154 4.31 2.75 -21.08
N ARG A 155 4.68 1.86 -20.15
CA ARG A 155 5.67 0.80 -20.44
C ARG A 155 5.17 -0.65 -20.39
N SER A 156 4.12 -0.92 -19.70
CA SER A 156 3.42 -2.22 -19.76
C SER A 156 2.11 -2.07 -19.00
N GLY A 157 1.02 -2.46 -19.63
CA GLY A 157 -0.27 -2.49 -18.96
C GLY A 157 -0.11 -3.14 -17.58
N VAL A 158 -0.65 -2.52 -16.54
CA VAL A 158 -0.94 -3.22 -15.31
C VAL A 158 -1.94 -4.29 -15.73
N ASP A 159 -1.46 -5.51 -15.95
CA ASP A 159 -2.34 -6.62 -16.25
C ASP A 159 -3.16 -6.88 -14.99
N LEU A 160 -4.30 -6.23 -14.94
CA LEU A 160 -5.35 -6.55 -14.00
C LEU A 160 -5.86 -7.93 -14.39
N VAL A 161 -5.53 -8.92 -13.60
CA VAL A 161 -6.01 -10.29 -13.82
C VAL A 161 -7.36 -10.41 -13.13
N LEU A 162 -8.42 -10.63 -13.91
CA LEU A 162 -9.79 -10.78 -13.43
C LEU A 162 -10.24 -12.22 -13.62
N GLY A 163 -10.87 -12.80 -12.61
CA GLY A 163 -11.58 -14.07 -12.70
C GLY A 163 -11.20 -15.14 -11.67
N PRO A 164 -12.00 -16.19 -11.55
CA PRO A 164 -11.70 -17.44 -10.88
C PRO A 164 -11.11 -18.47 -11.87
N PRO A 165 -10.42 -19.52 -11.43
CA PRO A 165 -9.79 -19.79 -10.15
C PRO A 165 -8.29 -19.40 -10.22
N TRP A 166 -7.95 -18.20 -9.84
CA TRP A 166 -6.58 -17.72 -9.91
C TRP A 166 -6.10 -17.26 -8.54
N ILE A 167 -4.85 -17.47 -8.25
CA ILE A 167 -4.19 -16.99 -7.05
C ILE A 167 -2.87 -16.31 -7.38
N ALA A 168 -2.35 -15.47 -6.50
CA ALA A 168 -1.11 -14.75 -6.69
C ALA A 168 -0.33 -14.61 -5.39
N ASP A 169 0.96 -14.28 -5.51
CA ASP A 169 1.82 -13.88 -4.42
C ASP A 169 1.57 -12.42 -3.97
N ARG A 170 0.59 -11.76 -4.56
CA ARG A 170 0.27 -10.34 -4.36
C ARG A 170 -1.14 -10.12 -3.83
N PRO A 171 -1.43 -8.91 -3.31
CA PRO A 171 -2.78 -8.55 -2.88
C PRO A 171 -3.82 -8.77 -3.97
N SER A 172 -5.01 -9.17 -3.57
CA SER A 172 -6.18 -9.29 -4.43
C SER A 172 -7.37 -8.56 -3.81
N VAL A 173 -8.27 -8.12 -4.66
CA VAL A 173 -9.56 -7.52 -4.29
C VAL A 173 -10.63 -8.54 -4.65
N CYS A 174 -11.47 -8.90 -3.70
CA CYS A 174 -12.59 -9.83 -3.87
C CYS A 174 -13.91 -9.07 -3.95
#